data_cc07cb80238284f83304b6228bfb3d80
#
_entry.id   cc07cb80238284f83304b6228bfb3d80
#
_cell.length_a   1.000
_cell.length_b   1.000
_cell.length_c   1.000
_cell.angle_alpha   90.00
_cell.angle_beta   90.00
_cell.angle_gamma   90.00
#
_symmetry.space_group_name_H-M   'P 1'
#
loop_
_entity.id
_entity.type
_entity.pdbx_description
1 polymer ?
#
loop_
_entity_poly.entity_id
_entity_poly.type
_entity_poly.pdbx_seq_one_letter_code
_entity_poly.pdbx_strand_id
1 'polypeptide(L)'
;MNRISRIGLALAFLCCGGAAAQDEDLQAKLANPVADLITVPFQVTSTFNSGPLDKQQHTLNIQPVYPANLGEINLINRLIVPLLSNPGLGAGQDRVNGLGDILYQGFFSPRAPGKWIWGAGPALQMRTATDDRLGTGKWSAGPTLVALTQPRPWTYGALVTQLWSFAGDDSRQRVNQTQIQPILSYTLNPLNSISYAGVITANWEEDRSSQRWTVPLGATYSILTKPPGFVPVNYIFGGGYNIIHPDNVGTWFLRFQVNFILPK
;
A
#
# COMPACT_ATOMS: atom_id res chain seq x y z
N MET A 1 -69.14 1.75 5.39
CA MET A 1 -68.57 2.77 4.51
C MET A 1 -67.13 3.01 4.95
N ASN A 2 -66.20 2.79 4.05
CA ASN A 2 -64.78 3.13 4.03
C ASN A 2 -63.82 2.58 5.11
N ARG A 3 -63.35 1.38 4.84
CA ARG A 3 -62.03 0.87 5.26
C ARG A 3 -61.16 0.73 4.00
N ILE A 4 -60.41 1.70 3.66
CA ILE A 4 -59.30 1.61 2.67
C ILE A 4 -58.19 2.57 3.11
N SER A 5 -56.97 2.08 3.03
CA SER A 5 -55.70 2.83 3.05
C SER A 5 -54.94 2.91 4.37
N ARG A 6 -54.30 1.84 4.79
CA ARG A 6 -53.07 1.85 5.62
C ARG A 6 -52.15 0.69 5.24
N ILE A 7 -51.87 0.49 3.97
CA ILE A 7 -50.85 -0.46 3.52
C ILE A 7 -50.05 0.25 2.39
N GLY A 8 -49.12 1.05 2.72
CA GLY A 8 -48.35 1.77 1.72
C GLY A 8 -47.08 2.44 2.20
N LEU A 9 -46.61 2.19 3.44
CA LEU A 9 -45.41 2.89 3.96
C LEU A 9 -44.37 1.97 4.60
N ALA A 10 -44.40 0.68 4.37
CA ALA A 10 -43.49 -0.28 5.00
C ALA A 10 -42.44 -0.88 4.03
N LEU A 11 -42.51 -0.61 2.72
CA LEU A 11 -41.57 -1.24 1.75
C LEU A 11 -40.37 -0.40 1.33
N ALA A 12 -40.27 0.87 1.73
CA ALA A 12 -39.17 1.75 1.30
C ALA A 12 -37.92 1.70 2.21
N PHE A 13 -38.00 1.06 3.38
CA PHE A 13 -36.85 1.01 4.33
C PHE A 13 -35.95 -0.23 4.22
N LEU A 14 -36.31 -1.24 3.47
CA LEU A 14 -35.53 -2.49 3.37
C LEU A 14 -34.43 -2.45 2.29
N CYS A 15 -34.45 -1.52 1.35
CA CYS A 15 -33.42 -1.45 0.31
C CYS A 15 -32.15 -0.68 0.69
N CYS A 16 -32.19 0.19 1.70
CA CYS A 16 -30.99 0.96 2.11
C CYS A 16 -30.02 0.16 3.00
N GLY A 17 -30.48 -0.84 3.72
CA GLY A 17 -29.61 -1.63 4.61
C GLY A 17 -28.62 -2.56 3.88
N GLY A 18 -29.02 -3.07 2.73
CA GLY A 18 -28.18 -3.98 1.95
C GLY A 18 -27.00 -3.28 1.25
N ALA A 19 -27.21 -2.08 0.70
CA ALA A 19 -26.16 -1.30 0.05
C ALA A 19 -25.09 -0.82 1.06
N ALA A 20 -25.51 -0.33 2.22
CA ALA A 20 -24.58 0.13 3.27
C ALA A 20 -23.71 -1.01 3.81
N ALA A 21 -24.28 -2.20 4.05
CA ALA A 21 -23.53 -3.37 4.52
C ALA A 21 -22.51 -3.86 3.47
N GLN A 22 -22.86 -3.77 2.19
CA GLN A 22 -21.99 -4.15 1.07
C GLN A 22 -20.83 -3.16 0.91
N ASP A 23 -21.04 -1.87 1.18
CA ASP A 23 -20.03 -0.82 1.13
C ASP A 23 -19.06 -0.91 2.31
N GLU A 24 -19.52 -1.20 3.50
CA GLU A 24 -18.66 -1.47 4.67
C GLU A 24 -17.78 -2.70 4.45
N ASP A 25 -18.30 -3.76 3.82
CA ASP A 25 -17.50 -4.94 3.48
C ASP A 25 -16.41 -4.60 2.45
N LEU A 26 -16.70 -3.74 1.49
CA LEU A 26 -15.72 -3.29 0.51
C LEU A 26 -14.63 -2.42 1.13
N GLN A 27 -14.96 -1.51 2.06
CA GLN A 27 -13.97 -0.72 2.80
C GLN A 27 -13.03 -1.62 3.62
N ALA A 28 -13.57 -2.61 4.32
CA ALA A 28 -12.77 -3.57 5.07
C ALA A 28 -11.84 -4.38 4.13
N LYS A 29 -12.34 -4.82 2.98
CA LYS A 29 -11.53 -5.51 1.96
C LYS A 29 -10.41 -4.63 1.41
N LEU A 30 -10.64 -3.34 1.20
CA LEU A 30 -9.61 -2.40 0.72
C LEU A 30 -8.48 -2.18 1.74
N ALA A 31 -8.76 -2.32 3.02
CA ALA A 31 -7.74 -2.27 4.07
C ALA A 31 -6.95 -3.58 4.23
N ASN A 32 -7.33 -4.65 3.53
CA ASN A 32 -6.73 -5.98 3.59
C ASN A 32 -5.84 -6.24 2.36
N PRO A 33 -4.51 -6.32 2.48
CA PRO A 33 -3.60 -6.54 1.36
C PRO A 33 -3.74 -7.90 0.66
N VAL A 34 -4.38 -8.87 1.31
CA VAL A 34 -4.64 -10.21 0.77
C VAL A 34 -6.13 -10.47 0.52
N ALA A 35 -6.90 -9.40 0.36
CA ALA A 35 -8.29 -9.50 -0.04
C ALA A 35 -8.43 -10.09 -1.46
N ASP A 36 -9.52 -10.82 -1.66
CA ASP A 36 -9.89 -11.38 -2.94
C ASP A 36 -10.51 -10.32 -3.88
N LEU A 37 -9.71 -9.26 -4.18
CA LEU A 37 -10.08 -8.12 -5.01
C LEU A 37 -9.03 -7.86 -6.09
N ILE A 38 -9.46 -7.60 -7.32
CA ILE A 38 -8.59 -7.06 -8.36
C ILE A 38 -8.56 -5.55 -8.18
N THR A 39 -7.37 -4.98 -7.90
CA THR A 39 -7.21 -3.54 -7.72
C THR A 39 -6.01 -3.02 -8.48
N VAL A 40 -6.11 -1.78 -8.95
CA VAL A 40 -4.98 -1.07 -9.58
C VAL A 40 -4.81 0.28 -8.90
N PRO A 41 -4.03 0.34 -7.80
CA PRO A 41 -3.66 1.57 -7.14
C PRO A 41 -2.62 2.38 -7.91
N PHE A 42 -2.86 3.68 -8.06
CA PHE A 42 -1.90 4.70 -8.49
C PHE A 42 -1.62 5.60 -7.30
N GLN A 43 -0.44 5.46 -6.70
CA GLN A 43 -0.06 6.18 -5.49
C GLN A 43 1.07 7.16 -5.78
N VAL A 44 0.79 8.45 -5.67
CA VAL A 44 1.82 9.50 -5.68
C VAL A 44 2.22 9.81 -4.24
N THR A 45 3.51 9.82 -3.98
CA THR A 45 4.09 10.29 -2.72
C THR A 45 5.13 11.37 -3.05
N SER A 46 4.94 12.56 -2.50
CA SER A 46 5.90 13.65 -2.56
C SER A 46 6.57 13.77 -1.20
N THR A 47 7.88 13.60 -1.16
CA THR A 47 8.69 13.69 0.06
C THR A 47 9.53 14.98 -0.01
N PHE A 48 9.58 15.71 1.08
CA PHE A 48 10.17 17.03 1.17
C PHE A 48 11.35 17.05 2.15
N ASN A 49 12.23 18.02 1.98
CA ASN A 49 13.45 18.20 2.78
C ASN A 49 14.36 16.96 2.69
N SER A 50 14.56 16.46 1.46
CA SER A 50 15.41 15.30 1.22
C SER A 50 16.87 15.74 0.99
N GLY A 51 17.78 15.17 1.78
CA GLY A 51 19.21 15.42 1.71
C GLY A 51 19.62 16.82 2.15
N PRO A 52 20.91 17.15 2.04
CA PRO A 52 21.49 18.40 2.58
C PRO A 52 21.05 19.68 1.86
N LEU A 53 20.34 19.57 0.75
CA LEU A 53 19.82 20.70 -0.03
C LEU A 53 18.30 20.85 0.05
N ASP A 54 17.64 20.17 1.01
CA ASP A 54 16.18 20.24 1.27
C ASP A 54 15.32 20.06 0.02
N LYS A 55 15.74 19.16 -0.87
CA LYS A 55 15.07 18.94 -2.15
C LYS A 55 13.81 18.08 -2.02
N GLN A 56 12.99 18.09 -3.07
CA GLN A 56 11.75 17.31 -3.15
C GLN A 56 11.97 16.07 -4.02
N GLN A 57 11.52 14.93 -3.54
CA GLN A 57 11.45 13.66 -4.26
C GLN A 57 9.99 13.32 -4.54
N HIS A 58 9.69 12.79 -5.72
CA HIS A 58 8.37 12.30 -6.08
C HIS A 58 8.43 10.85 -6.52
N THR A 59 7.46 10.07 -6.08
CA THR A 59 7.32 8.66 -6.46
C THR A 59 5.88 8.42 -6.88
N LEU A 60 5.67 7.89 -8.08
CA LEU A 60 4.40 7.28 -8.49
C LEU A 60 4.57 5.76 -8.46
N ASN A 61 3.89 5.11 -7.53
CA ASN A 61 3.80 3.64 -7.50
C ASN A 61 2.51 3.19 -8.20
N ILE A 62 2.64 2.36 -9.23
CA ILE A 62 1.54 1.63 -9.83
C ILE A 62 1.56 0.23 -9.20
N GLN A 63 0.47 -0.16 -8.51
CA GLN A 63 0.48 -1.35 -7.64
C GLN A 63 -0.65 -2.34 -7.97
N PRO A 64 -0.69 -2.97 -9.16
CA PRO A 64 -1.72 -3.94 -9.48
C PRO A 64 -1.69 -5.12 -8.50
N VAL A 65 -2.89 -5.51 -8.05
CA VAL A 65 -3.13 -6.69 -7.23
C VAL A 65 -4.09 -7.60 -7.98
N TYR A 66 -3.67 -8.86 -8.14
CA TYR A 66 -4.45 -9.89 -8.82
C TYR A 66 -4.52 -11.17 -7.99
N PRO A 67 -5.71 -11.54 -7.47
CA PRO A 67 -5.91 -12.81 -6.78
C PRO A 67 -6.15 -13.95 -7.79
N ALA A 68 -5.31 -14.97 -7.76
CA ALA A 68 -5.48 -16.22 -8.47
C ALA A 68 -6.05 -17.29 -7.52
N ASN A 69 -7.13 -17.94 -7.93
CA ASN A 69 -7.78 -18.98 -7.14
C ASN A 69 -7.09 -20.34 -7.35
N LEU A 70 -6.60 -20.94 -6.29
CA LEU A 70 -5.96 -22.26 -6.27
C LEU A 70 -6.76 -23.27 -5.41
N GLY A 71 -8.09 -23.20 -5.43
CA GLY A 71 -8.98 -24.04 -4.63
C GLY A 71 -9.26 -23.44 -3.25
N GLU A 72 -8.73 -24.03 -2.18
CA GLU A 72 -8.91 -23.54 -0.81
C GLU A 72 -7.97 -22.38 -0.45
N ILE A 73 -6.99 -22.11 -1.30
CA ILE A 73 -6.00 -21.06 -1.14
C ILE A 73 -6.10 -20.08 -2.33
N ASN A 74 -5.96 -18.81 -2.06
CA ASN A 74 -5.72 -17.78 -3.06
C ASN A 74 -4.22 -17.46 -3.10
N LEU A 75 -3.67 -17.33 -4.30
CA LEU A 75 -2.38 -16.68 -4.52
C LEU A 75 -2.66 -15.21 -4.89
N ILE A 76 -2.36 -14.31 -3.96
CA ILE A 76 -2.49 -12.88 -4.18
C ILE A 76 -1.17 -12.37 -4.76
N ASN A 77 -1.21 -11.95 -6.02
CA ASN A 77 -0.06 -11.38 -6.71
C ASN A 77 -0.13 -9.85 -6.60
N ARG A 78 0.89 -9.25 -6.02
CA ARG A 78 1.06 -7.80 -5.93
C ARG A 78 2.36 -7.40 -6.62
N LEU A 79 2.25 -6.47 -7.56
CA LEU A 79 3.40 -5.85 -8.21
C LEU A 79 3.48 -4.38 -7.77
N ILE A 80 4.67 -3.87 -7.52
CA ILE A 80 4.90 -2.46 -7.24
C ILE A 80 5.88 -1.96 -8.28
N VAL A 81 5.40 -1.07 -9.16
CA VAL A 81 6.17 -0.47 -10.25
C VAL A 81 6.41 1.01 -9.89
N PRO A 82 7.62 1.37 -9.40
CA PRO A 82 7.92 2.75 -9.00
C PRO A 82 8.42 3.57 -10.17
N LEU A 83 7.75 4.68 -10.46
CA LEU A 83 8.26 5.76 -11.29
C LEU A 83 8.76 6.87 -10.36
N LEU A 84 10.04 7.15 -10.46
CA LEU A 84 10.76 8.01 -9.53
C LEU A 84 11.17 9.31 -10.18
N SER A 85 11.13 10.38 -9.42
CA SER A 85 11.70 11.68 -9.74
C SER A 85 12.58 12.10 -8.58
N ASN A 86 13.85 11.67 -8.62
CA ASN A 86 14.81 11.90 -7.56
C ASN A 86 15.63 13.15 -7.84
N PRO A 87 15.76 14.07 -6.89
CA PRO A 87 16.66 15.21 -7.03
C PRO A 87 18.11 14.74 -6.97
N GLY A 88 19.00 15.48 -7.61
CA GLY A 88 20.42 15.34 -7.30
C GLY A 88 20.67 15.81 -5.86
N LEU A 89 21.30 14.99 -5.04
CA LEU A 89 21.56 15.29 -3.63
C LEU A 89 22.82 16.15 -3.42
N GLY A 90 23.69 16.25 -4.44
CA GLY A 90 24.88 17.10 -4.44
C GLY A 90 24.68 18.42 -5.20
N ALA A 91 25.57 19.39 -4.94
CA ALA A 91 25.62 20.64 -5.70
C ALA A 91 25.94 20.35 -7.17
N GLY A 92 25.16 20.94 -8.09
CA GLY A 92 25.34 20.75 -9.54
C GLY A 92 24.83 19.43 -10.09
N GLN A 93 24.20 18.55 -9.26
CA GLN A 93 23.57 17.34 -9.73
C GLN A 93 22.14 17.60 -10.19
N ASP A 94 21.81 17.13 -11.40
CA ASP A 94 20.47 17.23 -11.97
C ASP A 94 19.52 16.21 -11.39
N ARG A 95 18.22 16.51 -11.50
CA ARG A 95 17.12 15.59 -11.22
C ARG A 95 17.12 14.43 -12.21
N VAL A 96 16.87 13.21 -11.72
CA VAL A 96 16.71 12.02 -12.53
C VAL A 96 15.30 11.51 -12.45
N ASN A 97 14.72 11.21 -13.61
CA ASN A 97 13.39 10.65 -13.73
C ASN A 97 13.47 9.30 -14.43
N GLY A 98 12.74 8.32 -13.96
CA GLY A 98 12.70 7.01 -14.58
C GLY A 98 12.03 5.94 -13.76
N LEU A 99 12.15 4.70 -14.23
CA LEU A 99 11.70 3.52 -13.53
C LEU A 99 12.68 3.16 -12.41
N GLY A 100 12.19 2.78 -11.26
CA GLY A 100 12.97 2.17 -10.18
C GLY A 100 12.98 0.66 -10.22
N ASP A 101 13.42 0.03 -9.13
CA ASP A 101 13.41 -1.42 -9.00
C ASP A 101 11.98 -1.92 -8.70
N ILE A 102 11.46 -2.79 -9.56
CA ILE A 102 10.12 -3.37 -9.41
C ILE A 102 10.16 -4.42 -8.30
N LEU A 103 9.16 -4.37 -7.40
CA LEU A 103 8.96 -5.36 -6.35
C LEU A 103 7.72 -6.21 -6.64
N TYR A 104 7.89 -7.51 -6.70
CA TYR A 104 6.83 -8.50 -6.69
C TYR A 104 6.68 -9.09 -5.29
N GLN A 105 5.43 -9.30 -4.87
CA GLN A 105 5.07 -10.00 -3.64
C GLN A 105 3.94 -10.99 -3.94
N GLY A 106 4.17 -12.27 -3.64
CA GLY A 106 3.17 -13.32 -3.76
C GLY A 106 2.73 -13.78 -2.37
N PHE A 107 1.41 -13.83 -2.09
CA PHE A 107 0.89 -14.29 -0.81
C PHE A 107 -0.03 -15.47 -1.03
N PHE A 108 0.33 -16.62 -0.48
CA PHE A 108 -0.59 -17.75 -0.30
C PHE A 108 -1.44 -17.47 0.94
N SER A 109 -2.75 -17.32 0.77
CA SER A 109 -3.69 -16.97 1.83
C SER A 109 -4.91 -17.88 1.78
N PRO A 110 -5.41 -18.40 2.92
CA PRO A 110 -6.64 -19.17 2.97
C PRO A 110 -7.82 -18.38 2.39
N ARG A 111 -8.64 -19.04 1.58
CA ARG A 111 -9.80 -18.42 0.96
C ARG A 111 -10.93 -18.11 1.94
N ALA A 112 -11.05 -18.93 2.98
CA ALA A 112 -11.98 -18.75 4.10
C ALA A 112 -11.17 -18.55 5.37
N PRO A 113 -10.59 -17.35 5.61
CA PRO A 113 -9.83 -17.10 6.82
C PRO A 113 -10.77 -17.06 8.03
N GLY A 114 -10.24 -17.47 9.19
CA GLY A 114 -10.95 -17.31 10.47
C GLY A 114 -10.87 -15.85 10.98
N LYS A 115 -10.82 -15.69 12.31
CA LYS A 115 -10.68 -14.37 12.95
C LYS A 115 -9.40 -13.63 12.48
N TRP A 116 -8.33 -14.36 12.24
CA TRP A 116 -7.08 -13.85 11.69
C TRP A 116 -7.00 -14.15 10.20
N ILE A 117 -6.81 -13.09 9.42
CA ILE A 117 -6.51 -13.15 8.00
C ILE A 117 -4.99 -13.12 7.88
N TRP A 118 -4.42 -14.06 7.16
CA TRP A 118 -2.98 -14.13 6.99
C TRP A 118 -2.60 -14.61 5.59
N GLY A 119 -1.39 -14.31 5.21
CA GLY A 119 -0.78 -14.79 3.98
C GLY A 119 0.73 -14.78 4.09
N ALA A 120 1.37 -15.71 3.39
CA ALA A 120 2.81 -15.86 3.37
C ALA A 120 3.29 -16.22 1.97
N GLY A 121 4.49 -15.80 1.60
CA GLY A 121 5.07 -16.20 0.33
C GLY A 121 6.36 -15.46 -0.02
N PRO A 122 6.80 -15.54 -1.28
CA PRO A 122 8.02 -14.92 -1.74
C PRO A 122 7.84 -13.45 -2.09
N ALA A 123 8.90 -12.68 -1.90
CA ALA A 123 9.11 -11.36 -2.47
C ALA A 123 10.34 -11.38 -3.38
N LEU A 124 10.28 -10.66 -4.51
CA LEU A 124 11.37 -10.51 -5.46
C LEU A 124 11.48 -9.06 -5.90
N GLN A 125 12.60 -8.42 -5.61
CA GLN A 125 12.95 -7.11 -6.14
C GLN A 125 13.83 -7.29 -7.36
N MET A 126 13.39 -6.73 -8.48
CA MET A 126 14.03 -6.86 -9.78
C MET A 126 14.90 -5.63 -10.07
N ARG A 127 16.11 -5.86 -10.57
CA ARG A 127 16.99 -4.79 -11.04
C ARG A 127 16.45 -4.21 -12.35
N THR A 128 15.46 -3.34 -12.26
CA THR A 128 14.78 -2.72 -13.42
C THR A 128 14.97 -1.23 -13.53
N ALA A 129 15.69 -0.62 -12.58
CA ALA A 129 15.94 0.80 -12.58
C ALA A 129 16.62 1.27 -13.87
N THR A 130 16.13 2.37 -14.44
CA THR A 130 16.64 2.93 -15.71
C THR A 130 17.84 3.86 -15.52
N ASP A 131 18.18 4.18 -14.29
CA ASP A 131 19.37 4.96 -13.91
C ASP A 131 19.87 4.43 -12.53
N ASP A 132 21.18 4.44 -12.34
CA ASP A 132 21.81 3.93 -11.10
C ASP A 132 21.37 4.66 -9.82
N ARG A 133 20.89 5.89 -9.94
CA ARG A 133 20.35 6.68 -8.83
C ARG A 133 18.88 6.34 -8.47
N LEU A 134 18.22 5.51 -9.29
CA LEU A 134 16.81 5.14 -9.13
C LEU A 134 16.62 3.71 -8.60
N GLY A 135 17.70 2.95 -8.45
CA GLY A 135 17.65 1.57 -8.00
C GLY A 135 18.85 1.12 -7.19
N THR A 136 18.75 -0.08 -6.67
CA THR A 136 19.81 -0.70 -5.87
C THR A 136 20.94 -1.29 -6.71
N GLY A 137 20.70 -1.55 -8.00
CA GLY A 137 21.62 -2.29 -8.87
C GLY A 137 21.68 -3.78 -8.56
N LYS A 138 20.80 -4.29 -7.70
CA LYS A 138 20.77 -5.67 -7.20
C LYS A 138 19.45 -6.36 -7.50
N TRP A 139 19.50 -7.65 -7.70
CA TRP A 139 18.38 -8.57 -7.55
C TRP A 139 18.30 -8.99 -6.10
N SER A 140 17.12 -8.88 -5.49
CA SER A 140 16.93 -9.25 -4.09
C SER A 140 15.67 -10.10 -3.94
N ALA A 141 15.71 -11.07 -3.04
CA ALA A 141 14.58 -11.94 -2.74
C ALA A 141 14.49 -12.20 -1.24
N GLY A 142 13.32 -12.67 -0.81
CA GLY A 142 13.10 -13.08 0.57
C GLY A 142 11.64 -13.38 0.85
N PRO A 143 11.28 -13.65 2.12
CA PRO A 143 9.91 -13.91 2.52
C PRO A 143 9.10 -12.61 2.65
N THR A 144 7.79 -12.74 2.40
CA THR A 144 6.80 -11.73 2.77
C THR A 144 5.68 -12.39 3.55
N LEU A 145 5.22 -11.73 4.61
CA LEU A 145 4.22 -12.22 5.55
C LEU A 145 3.22 -11.10 5.83
N VAL A 146 1.95 -11.45 5.91
CA VAL A 146 0.90 -10.55 6.38
C VAL A 146 0.02 -11.26 7.38
N ALA A 147 -0.35 -10.56 8.45
CA ALA A 147 -1.36 -11.01 9.39
C ALA A 147 -2.16 -9.81 9.88
N LEU A 148 -3.48 -9.93 9.87
CA LEU A 148 -4.40 -8.88 10.32
C LEU A 148 -5.70 -9.45 10.85
N THR A 149 -6.45 -8.61 11.55
CA THR A 149 -7.82 -8.90 11.98
C THR A 149 -8.70 -7.67 11.75
N GLN A 150 -10.01 -7.90 11.60
CA GLN A 150 -10.97 -6.86 11.22
C GLN A 150 -12.19 -6.81 12.17
N PRO A 151 -11.97 -6.61 13.51
CA PRO A 151 -13.08 -6.34 14.42
C PRO A 151 -13.61 -4.94 14.17
N ARG A 152 -14.79 -4.82 13.57
CA ARG A 152 -15.39 -3.52 13.24
C ARG A 152 -15.49 -2.60 14.46
N PRO A 153 -15.18 -1.30 14.27
CA PRO A 153 -14.82 -0.59 13.04
C PRO A 153 -13.32 -0.63 12.67
N TRP A 154 -12.53 -1.44 13.36
CA TRP A 154 -11.08 -1.49 13.21
C TRP A 154 -10.62 -2.57 12.23
N THR A 155 -9.55 -2.27 11.51
CA THR A 155 -8.67 -3.24 10.85
C THR A 155 -7.27 -2.98 11.37
N TYR A 156 -6.60 -4.01 11.91
CA TYR A 156 -5.23 -3.87 12.38
C TYR A 156 -4.41 -5.15 12.18
N GLY A 157 -3.12 -4.94 11.97
CA GLY A 157 -2.14 -5.99 11.68
C GLY A 157 -0.85 -5.43 11.12
N ALA A 158 -0.10 -6.25 10.43
CA ALA A 158 1.11 -5.83 9.74
C ALA A 158 1.41 -6.72 8.53
N LEU A 159 2.08 -6.14 7.54
CA LEU A 159 2.75 -6.83 6.46
C LEU A 159 4.26 -6.62 6.64
N VAL A 160 5.02 -7.70 6.62
CA VAL A 160 6.47 -7.68 6.78
C VAL A 160 7.12 -8.33 5.57
N THR A 161 8.11 -7.68 4.99
CA THR A 161 8.91 -8.22 3.88
C THR A 161 10.38 -8.09 4.24
N GLN A 162 11.14 -9.16 4.09
CA GLN A 162 12.58 -9.17 4.19
C GLN A 162 13.18 -9.40 2.80
N LEU A 163 14.20 -8.63 2.44
CA LEU A 163 14.89 -8.73 1.17
C LEU A 163 16.40 -8.88 1.39
N TRP A 164 17.01 -9.83 0.71
CA TRP A 164 18.46 -10.02 0.62
C TRP A 164 18.88 -10.04 -0.84
N SER A 165 19.95 -9.29 -1.17
CA SER A 165 20.50 -9.36 -2.53
C SER A 165 21.23 -10.68 -2.76
N PHE A 166 21.03 -11.28 -3.94
CA PHE A 166 21.66 -12.52 -4.36
C PHE A 166 22.41 -12.42 -5.69
N ALA A 167 22.16 -11.34 -6.47
CA ALA A 167 22.83 -11.09 -7.75
C ALA A 167 22.82 -9.60 -8.07
N GLY A 168 23.58 -9.19 -9.08
CA GLY A 168 23.60 -7.82 -9.61
C GLY A 168 24.99 -7.25 -9.69
N ASP A 169 25.12 -5.92 -9.64
CA ASP A 169 26.36 -5.19 -9.79
C ASP A 169 27.20 -5.26 -8.49
N ASP A 170 28.41 -5.84 -8.57
CA ASP A 170 29.26 -6.06 -7.39
C ASP A 170 29.86 -4.76 -6.83
N SER A 171 29.87 -3.69 -7.60
CA SER A 171 30.28 -2.36 -7.12
C SER A 171 29.23 -1.67 -6.26
N ARG A 172 28.00 -2.16 -6.26
CA ARG A 172 26.86 -1.61 -5.50
C ARG A 172 26.74 -2.28 -4.14
N GLN A 173 26.31 -1.50 -3.13
CA GLN A 173 26.04 -2.00 -1.79
C GLN A 173 25.06 -3.18 -1.82
N ARG A 174 25.28 -4.16 -0.97
CA ARG A 174 24.36 -5.28 -0.76
C ARG A 174 23.01 -4.76 -0.25
N VAL A 175 21.96 -5.50 -0.55
CA VAL A 175 20.64 -5.26 0.03
C VAL A 175 20.41 -6.26 1.15
N ASN A 176 20.13 -5.74 2.33
CA ASN A 176 19.63 -6.49 3.47
C ASN A 176 18.62 -5.56 4.17
N GLN A 177 17.34 -5.68 3.77
CA GLN A 177 16.32 -4.71 4.15
C GLN A 177 15.06 -5.39 4.67
N THR A 178 14.59 -4.92 5.83
CA THR A 178 13.26 -5.25 6.34
C THR A 178 12.31 -4.09 6.05
N GLN A 179 11.12 -4.42 5.55
CA GLN A 179 10.01 -3.50 5.36
C GLN A 179 8.84 -3.97 6.23
N ILE A 180 8.33 -3.09 7.08
CA ILE A 180 7.14 -3.34 7.91
C ILE A 180 6.09 -2.31 7.50
N GLN A 181 4.99 -2.77 6.97
CA GLN A 181 3.81 -1.94 6.68
C GLN A 181 2.78 -2.19 7.78
N PRO A 182 2.66 -1.29 8.78
CA PRO A 182 1.57 -1.38 9.75
C PRO A 182 0.23 -1.23 9.01
N ILE A 183 -0.70 -2.10 9.34
CA ILE A 183 -2.07 -2.04 8.87
C ILE A 183 -2.89 -1.56 10.07
N LEU A 184 -3.29 -0.31 10.04
CA LEU A 184 -4.16 0.26 11.06
C LEU A 184 -5.17 1.17 10.35
N SER A 185 -6.43 0.78 10.38
CA SER A 185 -7.51 1.52 9.75
C SER A 185 -8.73 1.56 10.65
N TYR A 186 -9.42 2.69 10.67
CA TYR A 186 -10.69 2.91 11.34
C TYR A 186 -11.75 3.30 10.33
N THR A 187 -12.79 2.50 10.20
CA THR A 187 -13.93 2.77 9.32
C THR A 187 -14.88 3.73 10.01
N LEU A 188 -14.97 4.96 9.48
CA LEU A 188 -15.84 6.03 10.00
C LEU A 188 -17.30 5.78 9.60
N ASN A 189 -17.51 5.35 8.37
CA ASN A 189 -18.80 5.01 7.77
C ASN A 189 -18.56 4.11 6.55
N PRO A 190 -19.60 3.58 5.87
CA PRO A 190 -19.43 2.66 4.75
C PRO A 190 -18.53 3.14 3.59
N LEU A 191 -18.38 4.47 3.45
CA LEU A 191 -17.63 5.05 2.34
C LEU A 191 -16.30 5.69 2.76
N ASN A 192 -16.06 5.86 4.07
CA ASN A 192 -14.89 6.62 4.54
C ASN A 192 -14.13 5.88 5.64
N SER A 193 -12.80 5.98 5.60
CA SER A 193 -11.94 5.48 6.66
C SER A 193 -10.71 6.36 6.86
N ILE A 194 -10.10 6.24 8.04
CA ILE A 194 -8.80 6.81 8.37
C ILE A 194 -7.84 5.66 8.56
N SER A 195 -6.64 5.76 7.97
CA SER A 195 -5.63 4.71 8.07
C SER A 195 -4.25 5.29 8.37
N TYR A 196 -3.40 4.48 8.99
CA TYR A 196 -1.98 4.78 9.11
C TYR A 196 -1.34 4.91 7.72
N ALA A 197 -0.44 5.87 7.57
CA ALA A 197 0.30 6.11 6.35
C ALA A 197 1.79 5.89 6.54
N GLY A 198 2.34 4.88 5.90
CA GLY A 198 3.78 4.71 5.88
C GLY A 198 4.22 3.24 5.83
N VAL A 199 5.50 3.07 5.56
CA VAL A 199 6.21 1.79 5.65
C VAL A 199 7.47 2.05 6.47
N ILE A 200 7.62 1.34 7.57
CA ILE A 200 8.84 1.34 8.37
C ILE A 200 9.86 0.50 7.62
N THR A 201 11.06 1.06 7.41
CA THR A 201 12.13 0.31 6.75
C THR A 201 13.38 0.28 7.62
N ALA A 202 14.11 -0.84 7.55
CA ALA A 202 15.41 -1.00 8.18
C ALA A 202 16.41 -1.51 7.13
N ASN A 203 17.47 -0.76 6.90
CA ASN A 203 18.63 -1.19 6.10
C ASN A 203 19.71 -1.75 7.03
N TRP A 204 19.88 -3.07 7.01
CA TRP A 204 20.83 -3.76 7.91
C TRP A 204 22.27 -3.70 7.45
N GLU A 205 22.54 -3.21 6.23
CA GLU A 205 23.90 -2.94 5.74
C GLU A 205 24.47 -1.61 6.29
N GLU A 206 23.64 -0.82 7.00
CA GLU A 206 24.07 0.42 7.65
C GLU A 206 24.58 0.16 9.07
N ASP A 207 25.83 0.50 9.32
CA ASP A 207 26.47 0.33 10.63
C ASP A 207 25.89 1.30 11.67
N ARG A 208 25.63 2.55 11.26
CA ARG A 208 25.09 3.58 12.15
C ARG A 208 23.58 3.38 12.32
N SER A 209 23.13 3.20 13.55
CA SER A 209 21.72 3.01 13.87
C SER A 209 20.84 4.19 13.43
N SER A 210 21.38 5.42 13.43
CA SER A 210 20.68 6.64 12.96
C SER A 210 20.40 6.64 11.45
N GLN A 211 21.17 5.89 10.66
CA GLN A 211 21.01 5.78 9.20
C GLN A 211 20.28 4.49 8.78
N ARG A 212 20.01 3.61 9.73
CA ARG A 212 19.41 2.29 9.48
C ARG A 212 17.90 2.36 9.29
N TRP A 213 17.22 3.16 10.10
CA TRP A 213 15.77 3.15 10.18
C TRP A 213 15.12 4.34 9.49
N THR A 214 14.01 4.08 8.78
CA THR A 214 13.03 5.10 8.41
C THR A 214 11.71 4.74 9.06
N VAL A 215 11.22 5.59 9.95
CA VAL A 215 9.96 5.39 10.69
C VAL A 215 9.03 6.55 10.42
N PRO A 216 8.06 6.39 9.51
CA PRO A 216 7.04 7.39 9.24
C PRO A 216 5.95 7.37 10.33
N LEU A 217 5.44 8.55 10.68
CA LEU A 217 4.22 8.74 11.45
C LEU A 217 3.28 9.61 10.64
N GLY A 218 2.19 9.04 10.16
CA GLY A 218 1.25 9.73 9.31
C GLY A 218 -0.11 9.06 9.24
N ALA A 219 -1.06 9.78 8.66
CA ALA A 219 -2.40 9.29 8.45
C ALA A 219 -2.92 9.63 7.05
N THR A 220 -3.83 8.81 6.56
CA THR A 220 -4.57 9.03 5.32
C THR A 220 -6.05 8.94 5.58
N TYR A 221 -6.81 9.72 4.84
CA TYR A 221 -8.26 9.66 4.75
C TYR A 221 -8.65 9.07 3.42
N SER A 222 -9.58 8.11 3.40
CA SER A 222 -10.06 7.47 2.17
C SER A 222 -11.54 7.73 1.94
N ILE A 223 -11.90 7.87 0.65
CA ILE A 223 -13.27 8.08 0.17
C ILE A 223 -13.54 7.04 -0.92
N LEU A 224 -14.44 6.11 -0.65
CA LEU A 224 -14.93 5.16 -1.63
C LEU A 224 -16.09 5.77 -2.40
N THR A 225 -16.02 5.74 -3.72
CA THR A 225 -17.06 6.19 -4.63
C THR A 225 -17.51 5.07 -5.55
N LYS A 226 -18.76 5.10 -5.97
CA LYS A 226 -19.35 4.15 -6.92
C LYS A 226 -20.06 4.93 -8.03
N PRO A 227 -19.32 5.49 -9.00
CA PRO A 227 -19.92 6.25 -10.09
C PRO A 227 -20.83 5.33 -10.94
N PRO A 228 -22.03 5.78 -11.35
CA PRO A 228 -22.89 5.00 -12.21
C PRO A 228 -22.21 4.64 -13.54
N GLY A 229 -22.27 3.36 -13.92
CA GLY A 229 -21.67 2.87 -15.17
C GLY A 229 -20.14 2.78 -15.15
N PHE A 230 -19.50 2.95 -13.99
CA PHE A 230 -18.05 2.83 -13.83
C PHE A 230 -17.69 1.91 -12.66
N VAL A 231 -16.43 1.47 -12.61
CA VAL A 231 -15.92 0.67 -11.49
C VAL A 231 -15.87 1.50 -10.20
N PRO A 232 -16.01 0.87 -9.03
CA PRO A 232 -15.78 1.56 -7.78
C PRO A 232 -14.35 2.13 -7.72
N VAL A 233 -14.23 3.35 -7.19
CA VAL A 233 -12.95 4.06 -7.06
C VAL A 233 -12.77 4.51 -5.62
N ASN A 234 -11.60 4.20 -5.04
CA ASN A 234 -11.24 4.66 -3.72
C ASN A 234 -10.13 5.72 -3.82
N TYR A 235 -10.43 6.94 -3.38
CA TYR A 235 -9.49 8.05 -3.30
C TYR A 235 -8.90 8.10 -1.90
N ILE A 236 -7.58 8.23 -1.80
CA ILE A 236 -6.85 8.29 -0.53
C ILE A 236 -5.92 9.49 -0.56
N PHE A 237 -5.96 10.30 0.47
CA PHE A 237 -5.05 11.44 0.62
C PHE A 237 -4.63 11.60 2.08
N GLY A 238 -3.44 12.12 2.27
CA GLY A 238 -2.89 12.35 3.60
C GLY A 238 -1.41 12.65 3.56
N GLY A 239 -0.75 12.46 4.69
CA GLY A 239 0.68 12.72 4.81
C GLY A 239 1.20 12.37 6.19
N GLY A 240 2.45 12.72 6.42
CA GLY A 240 3.10 12.45 7.71
C GLY A 240 4.54 12.93 7.76
N TYR A 241 5.16 12.59 8.86
CA TYR A 241 6.57 12.86 9.14
C TYR A 241 7.36 11.56 9.28
N ASN A 242 8.58 11.56 8.77
CA ASN A 242 9.57 10.53 9.07
C ASN A 242 10.25 10.91 10.37
N ILE A 243 9.76 10.38 11.50
CA ILE A 243 10.24 10.72 12.86
C ILE A 243 11.63 10.17 13.13
N ILE A 244 12.03 9.12 12.42
CA ILE A 244 13.39 8.58 12.35
C ILE A 244 13.68 8.38 10.87
N HIS A 245 14.78 8.91 10.39
CA HIS A 245 15.17 8.74 8.99
C HIS A 245 16.67 9.00 8.77
N PRO A 246 17.28 8.37 7.76
CA PRO A 246 18.61 8.72 7.26
C PRO A 246 18.68 10.16 6.73
N ASP A 247 19.88 10.71 6.68
CA ASP A 247 20.11 12.11 6.25
C ASP A 247 19.66 12.40 4.81
N ASN A 248 19.63 11.38 3.94
CA ASN A 248 19.21 11.49 2.56
C ASN A 248 17.70 11.28 2.32
N VAL A 249 16.97 10.86 3.35
CA VAL A 249 15.52 10.66 3.31
C VAL A 249 14.83 11.94 3.79
N GLY A 250 13.78 12.34 3.10
CA GLY A 250 13.07 13.56 3.47
C GLY A 250 12.29 13.46 4.77
N THR A 251 12.07 14.62 5.39
CA THR A 251 11.49 14.74 6.73
C THR A 251 10.00 14.52 6.76
N TRP A 252 9.26 14.99 5.75
CA TRP A 252 7.81 14.86 5.70
C TRP A 252 7.32 14.52 4.29
N PHE A 253 6.11 13.98 4.20
CA PHE A 253 5.55 13.55 2.93
C PHE A 253 4.06 13.86 2.82
N LEU A 254 3.61 14.05 1.58
CA LEU A 254 2.22 14.03 1.18
C LEU A 254 1.97 12.82 0.28
N ARG A 255 0.79 12.22 0.42
CA ARG A 255 0.34 11.07 -0.36
C ARG A 255 -1.03 11.35 -0.95
N PHE A 256 -1.15 11.02 -2.24
CA PHE A 256 -2.41 10.91 -2.94
C PHE A 256 -2.46 9.59 -3.66
N GLN A 257 -3.59 8.90 -3.60
CA GLN A 257 -3.74 7.59 -4.24
C GLN A 257 -5.15 7.44 -4.80
N VAL A 258 -5.24 6.82 -5.98
CA VAL A 258 -6.50 6.42 -6.62
C VAL A 258 -6.45 4.92 -6.84
N ASN A 259 -7.41 4.20 -6.28
CA ASN A 259 -7.57 2.75 -6.46
C ASN A 259 -8.77 2.47 -7.35
N PHE A 260 -8.54 1.86 -8.50
CA PHE A 260 -9.59 1.27 -9.30
C PHE A 260 -9.86 -0.16 -8.82
N ILE A 261 -11.14 -0.48 -8.58
CA ILE A 261 -11.57 -1.79 -8.11
C ILE A 261 -12.27 -2.47 -9.27
N LEU A 262 -11.60 -3.48 -9.85
CA LEU A 262 -12.07 -4.14 -11.05
C LEU A 262 -12.94 -5.35 -10.71
N PRO A 263 -13.97 -5.66 -11.52
CA PRO A 263 -14.72 -6.89 -11.37
C PRO A 263 -13.82 -8.11 -11.66
N LYS A 264 -14.19 -9.23 -11.07
CA LYS A 264 -13.58 -10.55 -11.38
C LYS A 264 -14.21 -11.15 -12.61
#